data_52511148cc3dd1f197bc83f55561d522
#
_entry.id   52511148cc3dd1f197bc83f55561d522
#
_cell.length_a   1.000
_cell.length_b   1.000
_cell.length_c   1.000
_cell.angle_alpha   90.00
_cell.angle_beta   90.00
_cell.angle_gamma   90.00
#
_symmetry.space_group_name_H-M   'P 1'
#
loop_
_entity.id
_entity.type
_entity.pdbx_description
1 polymer ?
#
loop_
_entity_poly.entity_id
_entity_poly.type
_entity_poly.pdbx_seq_one_letter_code
_entity_poly.pdbx_strand_id
1 'polypeptide(L)'
;MADLLNTNPNDNYGDDAIVTLSPREHIRLRPGMYIGKLGDGAQADDGIYVLIKEVVDNSVDEFIMDAGRQIDISIADNVVSVRDYGRGIPLKSLAAAVSEMNTGGKYGGSAFKKTVGLNGVGVKAVNMLSSEFTARSVRDGEARTVTFAQGLEQSDTWESGVREKNGTFISFRVDEEVFGQYAYNLEYVEQMIRNYTYLNLGLTFNFNGSSYVSKNGLLDLLNENMTEEPLYPPIHLSGDDIEVAIAHGTGYGESYFSFVNGQYTSQGGTHQAAFREAIAKTVKEFYHKDYDPSDIRTSIIAAISVKVTDPVFESQTKIKLGSKEIEPGVSMRNFVVDFLGKHLDDYLHKHSETAQILQKKIVENEKERKAISGIQKKARETAKKVSLNNKKLRDCKIHRTDRNELAEQSMIFITEGNSASGSITKSRDVRTQAVFSLRGKPLNCYGLTKKVVYENEEFNLLQAALNIEEDMDNLRYNKVVIATDADVDGMHIRLLMMTFFLQFFPDVIRQGHLFVLQTPLFRVRNKKETHYCYSEDERLKAVSRCGANAEITRFKGLGEISPDEFREFIGEGMRLDKVRITKDDPIHDLLEFYMGKNTYERQGFIIDNLRIEEDIVEQDLAIS
;
A
#
# COMPACT_ATOMS: atom_id res chain seq x y z
N MET A 1 -32.62 -4.74 11.17
CA MET A 1 -31.59 -5.48 10.42
C MET A 1 -30.97 -6.64 11.21
N ALA A 2 -30.89 -6.57 12.55
CA ALA A 2 -30.40 -7.69 13.37
C ALA A 2 -31.30 -8.94 13.35
N ASP A 3 -32.56 -8.82 13.04
CA ASP A 3 -33.54 -9.94 13.07
C ASP A 3 -33.46 -10.88 11.87
N LEU A 4 -32.81 -10.48 10.77
CA LEU A 4 -32.68 -11.33 9.56
C LEU A 4 -31.49 -12.32 9.63
N LEU A 5 -30.62 -12.20 10.64
CA LEU A 5 -29.44 -13.06 10.81
C LEU A 5 -29.59 -14.10 11.93
N ASN A 6 -30.72 -14.15 12.62
CA ASN A 6 -30.98 -15.07 13.75
C ASN A 6 -31.88 -16.22 13.34
N THR A 7 -31.59 -16.89 12.21
CA THR A 7 -32.23 -18.12 11.84
C THR A 7 -31.51 -19.31 12.50
N ASN A 8 -32.25 -20.08 13.25
CA ASN A 8 -31.80 -21.34 13.86
C ASN A 8 -31.24 -22.30 12.79
N PRO A 9 -30.11 -23.01 13.02
CA PRO A 9 -29.53 -23.91 12.01
C PRO A 9 -30.43 -25.07 11.56
N ASN A 10 -31.62 -25.21 12.16
CA ASN A 10 -32.61 -26.25 11.87
C ASN A 10 -33.84 -25.73 11.12
N ASP A 11 -33.87 -24.51 10.65
CA ASP A 11 -34.98 -24.03 9.82
C ASP A 11 -34.90 -24.72 8.45
N ASN A 12 -35.97 -25.43 8.09
CA ASN A 12 -36.15 -26.08 6.80
C ASN A 12 -35.92 -25.07 5.68
N TYR A 13 -34.91 -25.30 4.82
CA TYR A 13 -34.66 -24.54 3.61
C TYR A 13 -35.83 -24.77 2.64
N GLY A 14 -36.84 -23.90 2.72
CA GLY A 14 -38.05 -23.93 1.91
C GLY A 14 -38.17 -22.66 1.06
N ASP A 15 -39.24 -22.54 0.27
CA ASP A 15 -39.50 -21.39 -0.62
C ASP A 15 -39.50 -20.03 0.13
N ASP A 16 -39.89 -20.02 1.39
CA ASP A 16 -39.91 -18.84 2.26
C ASP A 16 -38.47 -18.36 2.67
N ALA A 17 -37.46 -19.18 2.48
CA ALA A 17 -36.06 -18.85 2.77
C ALA A 17 -35.39 -18.05 1.61
N ILE A 18 -36.05 -17.95 0.45
CA ILE A 18 -35.55 -17.24 -0.72
C ILE A 18 -36.05 -15.80 -0.67
N VAL A 19 -35.14 -14.86 -0.34
CA VAL A 19 -35.46 -13.43 -0.25
C VAL A 19 -34.83 -12.67 -1.42
N THR A 20 -35.61 -11.86 -2.11
CA THR A 20 -35.12 -10.93 -3.13
C THR A 20 -34.88 -9.56 -2.49
N LEU A 21 -33.62 -9.12 -2.51
CA LEU A 21 -33.23 -7.82 -1.98
C LEU A 21 -33.33 -6.74 -3.06
N SER A 22 -33.76 -5.53 -2.67
CA SER A 22 -33.60 -4.35 -3.52
C SER A 22 -32.10 -4.02 -3.69
N PRO A 23 -31.71 -3.30 -4.77
CA PRO A 23 -30.31 -2.89 -4.94
C PRO A 23 -29.73 -2.18 -3.71
N ARG A 24 -30.52 -1.32 -3.07
CA ARG A 24 -30.12 -0.61 -1.87
C ARG A 24 -29.82 -1.57 -0.70
N GLU A 25 -30.73 -2.49 -0.45
CA GLU A 25 -30.56 -3.50 0.62
C GLU A 25 -29.34 -4.38 0.34
N HIS A 26 -29.16 -4.81 -0.90
CA HIS A 26 -28.03 -5.64 -1.30
C HIS A 26 -26.69 -4.93 -1.12
N ILE A 27 -26.56 -3.65 -1.55
CA ILE A 27 -25.34 -2.85 -1.40
C ILE A 27 -25.00 -2.67 0.09
N ARG A 28 -25.98 -2.36 0.92
CA ARG A 28 -25.77 -2.16 2.36
C ARG A 28 -25.48 -3.46 3.11
N LEU A 29 -26.03 -4.58 2.66
CA LEU A 29 -25.79 -5.90 3.25
C LEU A 29 -24.46 -6.51 2.81
N ARG A 30 -24.03 -6.25 1.58
CA ARG A 30 -22.83 -6.81 0.95
C ARG A 30 -21.93 -5.71 0.33
N PRO A 31 -21.53 -4.69 1.10
CA PRO A 31 -20.78 -3.55 0.56
C PRO A 31 -19.45 -3.99 -0.07
N GLY A 32 -18.81 -5.04 0.45
CA GLY A 32 -17.56 -5.55 -0.07
C GLY A 32 -17.58 -5.98 -1.55
N MET A 33 -18.74 -6.31 -2.12
CA MET A 33 -18.89 -6.59 -3.55
C MET A 33 -18.72 -5.35 -4.43
N TYR A 34 -18.95 -4.15 -3.88
CA TYR A 34 -18.97 -2.88 -4.60
C TYR A 34 -17.75 -2.03 -4.33
N ILE A 35 -17.24 -2.05 -3.10
CA ILE A 35 -16.15 -1.18 -2.65
C ILE A 35 -14.94 -1.94 -2.10
N GLY A 36 -14.97 -3.28 -2.15
CA GLY A 36 -13.91 -4.12 -1.59
C GLY A 36 -13.94 -4.13 -0.06
N LYS A 37 -12.79 -4.09 0.57
CA LYS A 37 -12.63 -4.13 2.02
C LYS A 37 -13.27 -2.90 2.67
N LEU A 38 -14.07 -3.08 3.73
CA LEU A 38 -14.67 -1.97 4.46
C LEU A 38 -13.58 -1.07 5.08
N GLY A 39 -12.93 -1.52 6.11
CA GLY A 39 -11.85 -0.80 6.80
C GLY A 39 -12.30 0.47 7.53
N ASP A 40 -11.40 0.99 8.36
CA ASP A 40 -11.59 2.20 9.19
C ASP A 40 -10.81 3.43 8.69
N GLY A 41 -10.16 3.33 7.53
CA GLY A 41 -9.32 4.37 6.94
C GLY A 41 -7.82 4.23 7.24
N ALA A 42 -7.42 3.22 8.02
CA ALA A 42 -6.01 2.97 8.30
C ALA A 42 -5.21 2.43 7.11
N GLN A 43 -5.90 1.90 6.07
CA GLN A 43 -5.27 1.34 4.88
C GLN A 43 -5.73 2.11 3.64
N ALA A 44 -4.81 2.33 2.69
CA ALA A 44 -5.11 3.07 1.46
C ALA A 44 -6.11 2.36 0.52
N ASP A 45 -6.36 1.05 0.72
CA ASP A 45 -7.32 0.23 -0.01
C ASP A 45 -8.66 0.05 0.72
N ASP A 46 -8.87 0.73 1.84
CA ASP A 46 -10.14 0.71 2.55
C ASP A 46 -11.27 1.33 1.73
N GLY A 47 -12.46 0.78 1.85
CA GLY A 47 -13.62 1.14 1.02
C GLY A 47 -14.03 2.60 1.08
N ILE A 48 -13.74 3.31 2.18
CA ILE A 48 -14.02 4.75 2.28
C ILE A 48 -13.26 5.58 1.23
N TYR A 49 -12.05 5.15 0.84
CA TYR A 49 -11.29 5.80 -0.25
C TYR A 49 -11.82 5.41 -1.63
N VAL A 50 -12.35 4.19 -1.78
CA VAL A 50 -13.02 3.78 -3.02
C VAL A 50 -14.26 4.64 -3.28
N LEU A 51 -15.01 5.02 -2.23
CA LEU A 51 -16.15 5.94 -2.37
C LEU A 51 -15.72 7.32 -2.88
N ILE A 52 -14.62 7.90 -2.36
CA ILE A 52 -14.06 9.16 -2.88
C ILE A 52 -13.69 9.00 -4.35
N LYS A 53 -12.98 7.93 -4.67
CA LYS A 53 -12.51 7.62 -6.01
C LYS A 53 -13.65 7.54 -7.04
N GLU A 54 -14.76 6.86 -6.72
CA GLU A 54 -15.90 6.73 -7.62
C GLU A 54 -16.57 8.09 -7.95
N VAL A 55 -16.50 9.05 -7.04
CA VAL A 55 -16.98 10.41 -7.31
C VAL A 55 -15.98 11.20 -8.15
N VAL A 56 -14.67 11.11 -7.81
CA VAL A 56 -13.60 11.79 -8.54
C VAL A 56 -13.49 11.26 -9.96
N ASP A 57 -13.61 9.95 -10.19
CA ASP A 57 -13.60 9.32 -11.51
C ASP A 57 -14.65 9.93 -12.45
N ASN A 58 -15.85 10.21 -11.95
CA ASN A 58 -16.89 10.84 -12.76
C ASN A 58 -16.55 12.29 -13.15
N SER A 59 -15.85 13.01 -12.26
CA SER A 59 -15.38 14.38 -12.53
C SER A 59 -14.21 14.39 -13.53
N VAL A 60 -13.31 13.40 -13.45
CA VAL A 60 -12.21 13.20 -14.41
C VAL A 60 -12.74 12.82 -15.79
N ASP A 61 -13.80 12.03 -15.88
CA ASP A 61 -14.43 11.69 -17.15
C ASP A 61 -14.97 12.94 -17.90
N GLU A 62 -15.45 13.97 -17.19
CA GLU A 62 -15.82 15.25 -17.81
C GLU A 62 -14.60 15.95 -18.42
N PHE A 63 -13.45 15.95 -17.75
CA PHE A 63 -12.20 16.48 -18.31
C PHE A 63 -11.75 15.70 -19.56
N ILE A 64 -11.82 14.36 -19.54
CA ILE A 64 -11.48 13.50 -20.70
C ILE A 64 -12.39 13.84 -21.90
N MET A 65 -13.62 14.28 -21.64
CA MET A 65 -14.57 14.75 -22.65
C MET A 65 -14.37 16.23 -23.03
N ASP A 66 -13.20 16.81 -22.68
CA ASP A 66 -12.83 18.21 -22.91
C ASP A 66 -13.80 19.22 -22.25
N ALA A 67 -14.41 18.82 -21.12
CA ALA A 67 -15.33 19.65 -20.36
C ALA A 67 -14.81 19.88 -18.94
N GLY A 68 -14.44 21.14 -18.66
CA GLY A 68 -13.83 21.52 -17.37
C GLY A 68 -12.33 21.20 -17.28
N ARG A 69 -11.63 21.95 -16.42
CA ARG A 69 -10.16 21.77 -16.20
C ARG A 69 -9.79 21.92 -14.74
N GLN A 70 -10.79 21.85 -13.86
CA GLN A 70 -10.61 22.00 -12.42
C GLN A 70 -11.57 21.08 -11.68
N ILE A 71 -11.09 20.44 -10.63
CA ILE A 71 -11.86 19.67 -9.67
C ILE A 71 -11.49 20.16 -8.28
N ASP A 72 -12.48 20.57 -7.50
CA ASP A 72 -12.31 20.98 -6.12
C ASP A 72 -12.77 19.87 -5.19
N ILE A 73 -11.91 19.46 -4.27
CA ILE A 73 -12.16 18.40 -3.29
C ILE A 73 -11.93 18.98 -1.90
N SER A 74 -12.83 18.69 -0.97
CA SER A 74 -12.61 19.00 0.43
C SER A 74 -13.09 17.87 1.33
N ILE A 75 -12.36 17.64 2.42
CA ILE A 75 -12.72 16.72 3.49
C ILE A 75 -12.63 17.49 4.80
N ALA A 76 -13.77 17.67 5.45
CA ALA A 76 -13.86 18.31 6.75
C ALA A 76 -14.93 17.59 7.59
N ASP A 77 -14.64 17.30 8.84
CA ASP A 77 -15.54 16.60 9.77
C ASP A 77 -16.14 15.30 9.18
N ASN A 78 -15.32 14.52 8.49
CA ASN A 78 -15.70 13.30 7.77
C ASN A 78 -16.73 13.51 6.64
N VAL A 79 -17.00 14.75 6.22
CA VAL A 79 -17.77 15.06 5.02
C VAL A 79 -16.81 15.26 3.85
N VAL A 80 -17.02 14.49 2.80
CA VAL A 80 -16.30 14.62 1.53
C VAL A 80 -17.14 15.46 0.59
N SER A 81 -16.55 16.45 -0.07
CA SER A 81 -17.19 17.23 -1.13
C SER A 81 -16.32 17.28 -2.37
N VAL A 82 -16.90 17.04 -3.52
CA VAL A 82 -16.22 17.06 -4.83
C VAL A 82 -17.04 17.94 -5.78
N ARG A 83 -16.41 18.93 -6.41
CA ARG A 83 -16.99 19.82 -7.40
C ARG A 83 -16.18 19.79 -8.68
N ASP A 84 -16.81 19.40 -9.80
CA ASP A 84 -16.26 19.61 -11.13
C ASP A 84 -16.88 20.85 -11.79
N TYR A 85 -16.25 21.30 -12.86
CA TYR A 85 -16.71 22.42 -13.70
C TYR A 85 -16.92 21.94 -15.14
N GLY A 86 -17.42 20.70 -15.27
CA GLY A 86 -17.79 20.07 -16.51
C GLY A 86 -19.16 20.52 -17.02
N ARG A 87 -19.81 19.68 -17.82
CA ARG A 87 -21.12 19.96 -18.42
C ARG A 87 -22.27 19.91 -17.41
N GLY A 88 -22.06 19.24 -16.28
CA GLY A 88 -23.09 18.89 -15.30
C GLY A 88 -23.96 17.70 -15.76
N ILE A 89 -24.50 16.94 -14.83
CA ILE A 89 -25.45 15.86 -15.10
C ILE A 89 -26.75 16.49 -15.63
N PRO A 90 -27.38 15.91 -16.69
CA PRO A 90 -28.68 16.42 -17.18
C PRO A 90 -29.70 16.53 -16.04
N LEU A 91 -30.24 17.72 -15.82
CA LEU A 91 -31.02 18.05 -14.61
C LEU A 91 -32.19 17.08 -14.38
N LYS A 92 -32.93 16.72 -15.45
CA LYS A 92 -34.07 15.77 -15.35
C LYS A 92 -33.64 14.38 -14.89
N SER A 93 -32.40 13.97 -15.21
CA SER A 93 -31.88 12.65 -14.91
C SER A 93 -31.04 12.59 -13.63
N LEU A 94 -30.88 13.73 -12.92
CA LEU A 94 -29.94 13.81 -11.78
C LEU A 94 -30.24 12.77 -10.69
N ALA A 95 -31.51 12.73 -10.22
CA ALA A 95 -31.89 11.77 -9.18
C ALA A 95 -31.62 10.31 -9.60
N ALA A 96 -32.11 9.92 -10.79
CA ALA A 96 -31.90 8.57 -11.33
C ALA A 96 -30.41 8.25 -11.54
N ALA A 97 -29.61 9.21 -12.01
CA ALA A 97 -28.20 9.04 -12.25
C ALA A 97 -27.40 8.72 -10.97
N VAL A 98 -27.85 9.20 -9.80
CA VAL A 98 -27.14 8.99 -8.51
C VAL A 98 -27.79 7.94 -7.61
N SER A 99 -28.99 7.43 -7.94
CA SER A 99 -29.72 6.47 -7.09
C SER A 99 -30.11 5.17 -7.79
N GLU A 100 -30.39 5.18 -9.11
CA GLU A 100 -30.89 4.00 -9.82
C GLU A 100 -29.73 3.19 -10.42
N MET A 101 -29.70 1.88 -10.11
CA MET A 101 -28.72 0.96 -10.66
C MET A 101 -28.84 0.86 -12.19
N ASN A 102 -27.71 0.60 -12.84
CA ASN A 102 -27.64 0.45 -14.30
C ASN A 102 -28.12 1.70 -15.07
N THR A 103 -28.10 2.87 -14.46
CA THR A 103 -28.44 4.15 -15.08
C THR A 103 -27.17 4.98 -15.27
N GLY A 104 -26.91 5.42 -16.50
CA GLY A 104 -25.71 6.22 -16.80
C GLY A 104 -25.62 6.57 -18.28
N GLY A 105 -24.97 7.69 -18.60
CA GLY A 105 -24.76 8.17 -19.97
C GLY A 105 -23.67 7.43 -20.74
N LYS A 106 -23.01 6.43 -20.14
CA LYS A 106 -21.83 5.77 -20.70
C LYS A 106 -22.15 4.48 -21.49
N TYR A 107 -23.38 3.99 -21.45
CA TYR A 107 -23.77 2.73 -22.09
C TYR A 107 -23.90 2.76 -23.63
N GLY A 108 -24.02 3.93 -24.25
CA GLY A 108 -24.41 4.03 -25.66
C GLY A 108 -23.43 4.77 -26.57
N GLY A 109 -22.28 5.22 -26.11
CA GLY A 109 -21.39 6.09 -26.88
C GLY A 109 -20.00 5.50 -27.13
N SER A 110 -19.52 5.57 -28.39
CA SER A 110 -18.14 5.22 -28.76
C SER A 110 -17.07 6.06 -28.01
N ALA A 111 -17.46 7.24 -27.52
CA ALA A 111 -16.59 8.18 -26.79
C ALA A 111 -16.15 7.69 -25.40
N PHE A 112 -16.90 6.77 -24.78
CA PHE A 112 -16.64 6.30 -23.41
C PHE A 112 -15.98 4.91 -23.34
N LYS A 113 -15.55 4.33 -24.44
CA LYS A 113 -14.99 2.97 -24.47
C LYS A 113 -13.70 2.80 -23.67
N LYS A 114 -12.97 3.90 -23.42
CA LYS A 114 -11.69 3.91 -22.70
C LYS A 114 -11.75 4.76 -21.41
N THR A 115 -12.93 4.95 -20.83
CA THR A 115 -13.14 5.64 -19.55
C THR A 115 -13.14 4.68 -18.36
N VAL A 116 -13.10 5.23 -17.17
CA VAL A 116 -12.93 4.49 -15.91
C VAL A 116 -14.24 3.91 -15.38
N GLY A 117 -15.31 4.67 -15.47
CA GLY A 117 -16.60 4.36 -14.84
C GLY A 117 -17.57 3.64 -15.75
N LEU A 118 -17.28 2.38 -16.15
CA LEU A 118 -18.10 1.63 -17.12
C LEU A 118 -19.37 0.99 -16.51
N ASN A 119 -19.34 0.62 -15.23
CA ASN A 119 -20.38 -0.23 -14.63
C ASN A 119 -21.64 0.52 -14.18
N GLY A 120 -21.64 1.85 -14.16
CA GLY A 120 -22.80 2.66 -13.75
C GLY A 120 -23.28 2.42 -12.31
N VAL A 121 -22.40 1.92 -11.42
CA VAL A 121 -22.72 1.49 -10.05
C VAL A 121 -22.08 2.39 -9.01
N GLY A 122 -20.92 2.97 -9.28
CA GLY A 122 -20.05 3.59 -8.28
C GLY A 122 -20.73 4.68 -7.44
N VAL A 123 -21.23 5.75 -8.08
CA VAL A 123 -21.89 6.85 -7.34
C VAL A 123 -23.16 6.38 -6.59
N LYS A 124 -23.83 5.32 -7.06
CA LYS A 124 -24.98 4.73 -6.37
C LYS A 124 -24.53 4.02 -5.09
N ALA A 125 -23.41 3.33 -5.14
CA ALA A 125 -22.81 2.74 -3.94
C ALA A 125 -22.43 3.84 -2.93
N VAL A 126 -21.86 4.97 -3.40
CA VAL A 126 -21.58 6.12 -2.53
C VAL A 126 -22.86 6.60 -1.85
N ASN A 127 -23.93 6.84 -2.61
CA ASN A 127 -25.22 7.30 -2.08
C ASN A 127 -25.80 6.30 -1.06
N MET A 128 -25.87 5.01 -1.40
CA MET A 128 -26.49 3.98 -0.56
C MET A 128 -25.67 3.63 0.70
N LEU A 129 -24.36 3.92 0.68
CA LEU A 129 -23.45 3.70 1.81
C LEU A 129 -23.18 4.98 2.62
N SER A 130 -23.91 6.05 2.37
CA SER A 130 -23.77 7.33 3.07
C SER A 130 -24.98 7.64 3.95
N SER A 131 -24.72 8.16 5.15
CA SER A 131 -25.75 8.69 6.04
C SER A 131 -26.33 10.00 5.51
N GLU A 132 -25.50 10.79 4.82
CA GLU A 132 -25.85 12.03 4.15
C GLU A 132 -25.24 12.02 2.74
N PHE A 133 -26.03 12.31 1.73
CA PHE A 133 -25.58 12.43 0.35
C PHE A 133 -26.32 13.58 -0.35
N THR A 134 -25.58 14.46 -1.00
CA THR A 134 -26.11 15.58 -1.78
C THR A 134 -25.52 15.55 -3.17
N ALA A 135 -26.36 15.65 -4.19
CA ALA A 135 -25.94 15.88 -5.56
C ALA A 135 -26.58 17.17 -6.08
N ARG A 136 -25.76 18.10 -6.57
CA ARG A 136 -26.19 19.33 -7.23
C ARG A 136 -25.58 19.38 -8.63
N SER A 137 -26.43 19.60 -9.62
CA SER A 137 -25.99 19.83 -11.01
C SER A 137 -26.43 21.21 -11.46
N VAL A 138 -25.52 21.92 -12.12
CA VAL A 138 -25.75 23.24 -12.70
C VAL A 138 -25.52 23.15 -14.19
N ARG A 139 -26.54 23.61 -14.98
CA ARG A 139 -26.47 23.66 -16.43
C ARG A 139 -27.21 24.90 -16.94
N ASP A 140 -26.48 25.71 -17.68
CA ASP A 140 -27.02 26.83 -18.47
C ASP A 140 -27.91 27.80 -17.66
N GLY A 141 -27.52 28.06 -16.40
CA GLY A 141 -28.24 28.97 -15.50
C GLY A 141 -29.41 28.33 -14.73
N GLU A 142 -29.57 27.02 -14.84
CA GLU A 142 -30.50 26.23 -14.04
C GLU A 142 -29.72 25.26 -13.14
N ALA A 143 -30.26 24.99 -11.96
CA ALA A 143 -29.69 24.01 -11.05
C ALA A 143 -30.77 23.09 -10.47
N ARG A 144 -30.38 21.86 -10.19
CA ARG A 144 -31.17 20.90 -9.42
C ARG A 144 -30.30 20.32 -8.32
N THR A 145 -30.85 20.24 -7.11
CA THR A 145 -30.22 19.63 -5.97
C THR A 145 -31.12 18.53 -5.43
N VAL A 146 -30.57 17.33 -5.29
CA VAL A 146 -31.22 16.17 -4.67
C VAL A 146 -30.42 15.71 -3.47
N THR A 147 -31.09 15.38 -2.37
CA THR A 147 -30.46 14.88 -1.16
C THR A 147 -30.97 13.49 -0.80
N PHE A 148 -30.12 12.68 -0.25
CA PHE A 148 -30.42 11.31 0.16
C PHE A 148 -29.84 11.02 1.53
N ALA A 149 -30.47 10.08 2.23
CA ALA A 149 -29.92 9.42 3.41
C ALA A 149 -30.00 7.90 3.19
N GLN A 150 -28.85 7.24 3.23
CA GLN A 150 -28.79 5.79 3.02
C GLN A 150 -29.46 5.32 1.71
N GLY A 151 -29.36 6.13 0.64
CA GLY A 151 -29.98 5.85 -0.66
C GLY A 151 -31.48 6.19 -0.75
N LEU A 152 -32.09 6.74 0.31
CA LEU A 152 -33.48 7.20 0.31
C LEU A 152 -33.53 8.71 0.09
N GLU A 153 -34.29 9.13 -0.94
CA GLU A 153 -34.45 10.54 -1.27
C GLU A 153 -35.10 11.31 -0.12
N GLN A 154 -34.52 12.45 0.23
CA GLN A 154 -34.98 13.34 1.30
C GLN A 154 -35.57 14.64 0.75
N SER A 155 -34.92 15.20 -0.28
CA SER A 155 -35.40 16.44 -0.91
C SER A 155 -34.98 16.53 -2.38
N ASP A 156 -35.74 17.25 -3.16
CA ASP A 156 -35.50 17.56 -4.58
C ASP A 156 -35.91 19.01 -4.86
N THR A 157 -34.94 19.83 -5.21
CA THR A 157 -35.12 21.26 -5.40
C THR A 157 -34.61 21.73 -6.74
N TRP A 158 -35.33 22.66 -7.38
CA TRP A 158 -34.98 23.26 -8.66
C TRP A 158 -34.80 24.77 -8.49
N GLU A 159 -33.77 25.30 -9.14
CA GLU A 159 -33.45 26.72 -9.12
C GLU A 159 -33.22 27.22 -10.55
N SER A 160 -33.72 28.41 -10.87
CA SER A 160 -33.50 29.06 -12.16
C SER A 160 -32.79 30.40 -11.97
N GLY A 161 -32.00 30.82 -12.97
CA GLY A 161 -31.25 32.07 -12.92
C GLY A 161 -30.02 32.01 -12.03
N VAL A 162 -29.46 30.81 -11.79
CA VAL A 162 -28.22 30.62 -11.02
C VAL A 162 -27.03 31.19 -11.78
N ARG A 163 -26.14 31.87 -11.06
CA ARG A 163 -24.90 32.45 -11.63
C ARG A 163 -23.67 31.52 -11.50
N GLU A 164 -23.87 30.33 -10.96
CA GLU A 164 -22.82 29.34 -10.84
C GLU A 164 -22.38 28.82 -12.22
N LYS A 165 -21.10 28.44 -12.35
CA LYS A 165 -20.64 27.75 -13.56
C LYS A 165 -21.25 26.36 -13.66
N ASN A 166 -21.45 25.88 -14.89
CA ASN A 166 -21.87 24.50 -15.14
C ASN A 166 -20.95 23.49 -14.42
N GLY A 167 -21.51 22.33 -14.11
CA GLY A 167 -20.76 21.23 -13.49
C GLY A 167 -21.58 20.50 -12.43
N THR A 168 -20.97 19.53 -11.78
CA THR A 168 -21.60 18.69 -10.76
C THR A 168 -20.90 18.87 -9.41
N PHE A 169 -21.70 18.95 -8.36
CA PHE A 169 -21.24 18.93 -6.97
C PHE A 169 -21.83 17.70 -6.27
N ILE A 170 -20.96 16.90 -5.65
CA ILE A 170 -21.35 15.77 -4.80
C ILE A 170 -20.76 15.99 -3.42
N SER A 171 -21.59 15.85 -2.39
CA SER A 171 -21.13 15.83 -1.00
C SER A 171 -21.71 14.62 -0.29
N PHE A 172 -20.91 13.95 0.55
CA PHE A 172 -21.37 12.78 1.27
C PHE A 172 -20.62 12.57 2.60
N ARG A 173 -21.32 11.92 3.53
CA ARG A 173 -20.78 11.39 4.78
C ARG A 173 -21.01 9.88 4.80
N VAL A 174 -19.96 9.12 4.95
CA VAL A 174 -20.05 7.65 5.02
C VAL A 174 -20.86 7.22 6.24
N ASP A 175 -21.67 6.17 6.10
CA ASP A 175 -22.58 5.70 7.14
C ASP A 175 -21.87 4.83 8.17
N GLU A 176 -21.79 5.32 9.41
CA GLU A 176 -21.16 4.60 10.54
C GLU A 176 -21.91 3.30 10.91
N GLU A 177 -23.18 3.13 10.55
CA GLU A 177 -23.88 1.84 10.73
C GLU A 177 -23.23 0.72 9.91
N VAL A 178 -22.62 1.06 8.76
CA VAL A 178 -21.97 0.09 7.87
C VAL A 178 -20.47 -0.02 8.14
N PHE A 179 -19.79 1.11 8.36
CA PHE A 179 -18.33 1.17 8.46
C PHE A 179 -17.81 1.20 9.89
N GLY A 180 -18.66 1.45 10.88
CA GLY A 180 -18.23 1.73 12.25
C GLY A 180 -17.57 3.10 12.34
N GLN A 181 -16.70 3.27 13.32
CA GLN A 181 -15.88 4.50 13.43
C GLN A 181 -14.76 4.46 12.40
N TYR A 182 -14.58 5.55 11.69
CA TYR A 182 -13.56 5.70 10.67
C TYR A 182 -12.96 7.11 10.68
N ALA A 183 -11.78 7.24 10.10
CA ALA A 183 -11.13 8.53 9.86
C ALA A 183 -10.37 8.50 8.53
N TYR A 184 -10.50 9.59 7.76
CA TYR A 184 -9.71 9.73 6.54
C TYR A 184 -8.25 10.09 6.86
N ASN A 185 -7.30 9.31 6.35
CA ASN A 185 -5.91 9.75 6.25
C ASN A 185 -5.78 10.62 4.99
N LEU A 186 -5.55 11.92 5.19
CA LEU A 186 -5.48 12.90 4.10
C LEU A 186 -4.28 12.64 3.16
N GLU A 187 -3.20 12.03 3.63
CA GLU A 187 -2.04 11.65 2.79
C GLU A 187 -2.44 10.64 1.70
N TYR A 188 -3.32 9.68 2.02
CA TYR A 188 -3.81 8.73 1.01
C TYR A 188 -4.66 9.40 -0.06
N VAL A 189 -5.49 10.36 0.35
CA VAL A 189 -6.30 11.15 -0.58
C VAL A 189 -5.42 12.05 -1.44
N GLU A 190 -4.41 12.69 -0.85
CA GLU A 190 -3.44 13.50 -1.58
C GLU A 190 -2.66 12.66 -2.61
N GLN A 191 -2.17 11.48 -2.23
CA GLN A 191 -1.49 10.60 -3.15
C GLN A 191 -2.40 10.13 -4.30
N MET A 192 -3.66 9.87 -4.01
CA MET A 192 -4.66 9.54 -5.04
C MET A 192 -4.84 10.72 -6.02
N ILE A 193 -4.97 11.95 -5.50
CA ILE A 193 -5.10 13.18 -6.31
C ILE A 193 -3.86 13.39 -7.18
N ARG A 194 -2.66 13.25 -6.63
CA ARG A 194 -1.39 13.34 -7.38
C ARG A 194 -1.36 12.36 -8.55
N ASN A 195 -1.78 11.10 -8.34
CA ASN A 195 -1.86 10.11 -9.40
C ASN A 195 -2.79 10.57 -10.53
N TYR A 196 -3.93 11.17 -10.21
CA TYR A 196 -4.83 11.73 -11.24
C TYR A 196 -4.19 12.89 -12.00
N THR A 197 -3.40 13.76 -11.35
CA THR A 197 -2.74 14.86 -12.06
C THR A 197 -1.71 14.37 -13.07
N TYR A 198 -0.95 13.33 -12.74
CA TYR A 198 0.05 12.77 -13.66
C TYR A 198 -0.57 12.14 -14.91
N LEU A 199 -1.80 11.63 -14.80
CA LEU A 199 -2.50 10.96 -15.89
C LEU A 199 -3.37 11.90 -16.71
N ASN A 200 -3.66 13.10 -16.21
CA ASN A 200 -4.56 14.06 -16.82
C ASN A 200 -3.88 15.44 -16.92
N LEU A 201 -3.01 15.58 -17.91
CA LEU A 201 -2.24 16.81 -18.12
C LEU A 201 -3.12 18.04 -18.29
N GLY A 202 -2.87 19.07 -17.49
CA GLY A 202 -3.62 20.32 -17.52
C GLY A 202 -4.93 20.31 -16.72
N LEU A 203 -5.28 19.19 -16.07
CA LEU A 203 -6.33 19.14 -15.06
C LEU A 203 -5.76 19.60 -13.72
N THR A 204 -6.43 20.56 -13.09
CA THR A 204 -6.07 21.08 -11.77
C THR A 204 -6.99 20.49 -10.72
N PHE A 205 -6.40 19.94 -9.66
CA PHE A 205 -7.12 19.54 -8.45
C PHE A 205 -6.82 20.52 -7.33
N ASN A 206 -7.84 21.03 -6.68
CA ASN A 206 -7.71 21.76 -5.42
C ASN A 206 -8.20 20.87 -4.28
N PHE A 207 -7.34 20.59 -3.33
CA PHE A 207 -7.68 19.76 -2.18
C PHE A 207 -7.33 20.48 -0.87
N ASN A 208 -8.35 20.72 -0.06
CA ASN A 208 -8.23 21.41 1.24
C ASN A 208 -7.36 22.68 1.19
N GLY A 209 -7.49 23.47 0.11
CA GLY A 209 -6.77 24.73 -0.08
C GLY A 209 -5.42 24.61 -0.79
N SER A 210 -4.92 23.41 -1.04
CA SER A 210 -3.71 23.15 -1.84
C SER A 210 -4.09 22.85 -3.29
N SER A 211 -3.27 23.28 -4.26
CA SER A 211 -3.51 23.07 -5.68
C SER A 211 -2.48 22.11 -6.28
N TYR A 212 -2.94 21.12 -7.03
CA TYR A 212 -2.15 20.06 -7.65
C TYR A 212 -2.37 20.06 -9.16
N VAL A 213 -1.29 20.08 -9.91
CA VAL A 213 -1.30 20.02 -11.38
C VAL A 213 0.02 19.44 -11.86
N SER A 214 0.00 18.55 -12.86
CA SER A 214 1.19 18.06 -13.54
C SER A 214 1.32 18.69 -14.91
N LYS A 215 2.57 18.97 -15.30
CA LYS A 215 2.93 19.50 -16.62
C LYS A 215 3.56 18.45 -17.53
N ASN A 216 4.18 17.43 -16.95
CA ASN A 216 4.97 16.43 -17.67
C ASN A 216 4.49 15.00 -17.43
N GLY A 217 3.33 14.79 -16.81
CA GLY A 217 2.68 13.48 -16.70
C GLY A 217 3.50 12.45 -15.91
N LEU A 218 3.72 11.28 -16.50
CA LEU A 218 4.48 10.20 -15.86
C LEU A 218 5.93 10.59 -15.58
N LEU A 219 6.48 11.59 -16.24
CA LEU A 219 7.80 12.11 -15.93
C LEU A 219 7.82 12.81 -14.55
N ASP A 220 6.80 13.62 -14.25
CA ASP A 220 6.64 14.23 -12.94
C ASP A 220 6.45 13.16 -11.86
N LEU A 221 5.65 12.12 -12.16
CA LEU A 221 5.47 10.98 -11.26
C LEU A 221 6.81 10.32 -10.91
N LEU A 222 7.67 10.05 -11.91
CA LEU A 222 8.98 9.45 -11.65
C LEU A 222 9.85 10.38 -10.80
N ASN A 223 10.00 11.64 -11.22
CA ASN A 223 10.82 12.61 -10.51
C ASN A 223 10.41 12.80 -9.06
N GLU A 224 9.10 12.76 -8.82
CA GLU A 224 8.57 12.87 -7.47
C GLU A 224 8.76 11.62 -6.62
N ASN A 225 8.87 10.43 -7.20
CA ASN A 225 9.03 9.17 -6.48
C ASN A 225 10.47 8.63 -6.48
N MET A 226 11.40 9.33 -7.14
CA MET A 226 12.82 9.02 -7.02
C MET A 226 13.38 9.59 -5.71
N THR A 227 13.97 8.74 -4.91
CA THR A 227 14.66 9.12 -3.65
C THR A 227 16.13 9.46 -3.86
N GLU A 228 16.67 9.21 -5.05
CA GLU A 228 18.05 9.43 -5.45
C GLU A 228 18.08 10.04 -6.84
N GLU A 229 19.18 10.72 -7.18
CA GLU A 229 19.38 11.22 -8.55
C GLU A 229 19.43 10.05 -9.56
N PRO A 230 18.70 10.15 -10.67
CA PRO A 230 18.75 9.12 -11.71
C PRO A 230 20.14 9.11 -12.38
N LEU A 231 20.58 7.92 -12.80
CA LEU A 231 21.87 7.75 -13.49
C LEU A 231 21.94 8.49 -14.83
N TYR A 232 20.79 8.72 -15.43
CA TYR A 232 20.62 9.46 -16.69
C TYR A 232 19.24 10.14 -16.69
N PRO A 233 19.02 11.17 -17.53
CA PRO A 233 17.72 11.83 -17.62
C PRO A 233 16.61 10.80 -17.90
N PRO A 234 15.48 10.81 -17.15
CA PRO A 234 14.42 9.83 -17.34
C PRO A 234 13.93 9.78 -18.79
N ILE A 235 13.80 8.59 -19.32
CA ILE A 235 13.30 8.32 -20.66
C ILE A 235 11.79 8.45 -20.63
N HIS A 236 11.19 9.29 -21.46
CA HIS A 236 9.75 9.47 -21.58
C HIS A 236 9.30 9.18 -23.00
N LEU A 237 8.38 8.25 -23.18
CA LEU A 237 7.87 7.82 -24.48
C LEU A 237 6.34 7.83 -24.42
N SER A 238 5.70 8.40 -25.45
CA SER A 238 4.25 8.47 -25.53
C SER A 238 3.74 8.02 -26.91
N GLY A 239 2.61 7.36 -26.91
CA GLY A 239 1.81 6.96 -28.07
C GLY A 239 0.32 7.22 -27.78
N ASP A 240 -0.55 6.86 -28.72
CA ASP A 240 -1.99 7.18 -28.60
C ASP A 240 -2.66 6.54 -27.36
N ASP A 241 -2.33 5.27 -27.08
CA ASP A 241 -2.94 4.49 -25.99
C ASP A 241 -1.94 3.99 -24.95
N ILE A 242 -0.71 4.50 -24.99
CA ILE A 242 0.38 4.11 -24.07
C ILE A 242 1.30 5.28 -23.80
N GLU A 243 1.64 5.45 -22.54
CA GLU A 243 2.68 6.36 -22.07
C GLU A 243 3.58 5.61 -21.10
N VAL A 244 4.89 5.79 -21.22
CA VAL A 244 5.87 5.16 -20.33
C VAL A 244 6.95 6.15 -19.94
N ALA A 245 7.43 6.01 -18.71
CA ALA A 245 8.61 6.71 -18.23
C ALA A 245 9.55 5.71 -17.55
N ILE A 246 10.86 5.81 -17.80
CA ILE A 246 11.87 4.84 -17.33
C ILE A 246 13.10 5.60 -16.83
N ALA A 247 13.57 5.25 -15.64
CA ALA A 247 14.83 5.71 -15.07
C ALA A 247 15.54 4.56 -14.34
N HIS A 248 16.84 4.71 -14.07
CA HIS A 248 17.59 3.83 -13.17
C HIS A 248 18.28 4.67 -12.11
N GLY A 249 18.26 4.20 -10.89
CA GLY A 249 18.98 4.77 -9.75
C GLY A 249 20.27 4.01 -9.43
N THR A 250 20.84 4.32 -8.29
CA THR A 250 22.06 3.66 -7.76
C THR A 250 21.74 2.48 -6.84
N GLY A 251 20.53 2.44 -6.28
CA GLY A 251 20.08 1.44 -5.30
C GLY A 251 19.82 0.05 -5.87
N TYR A 252 19.08 -0.73 -5.12
CA TYR A 252 18.63 -2.09 -5.47
C TYR A 252 17.10 -2.14 -5.58
N GLY A 253 16.58 -3.24 -6.16
CA GLY A 253 15.14 -3.45 -6.32
C GLY A 253 14.59 -2.92 -7.64
N GLU A 254 13.30 -3.08 -7.83
CA GLU A 254 12.53 -2.63 -8.99
C GLU A 254 11.30 -1.85 -8.48
N SER A 255 11.03 -0.69 -9.06
CA SER A 255 9.84 0.11 -8.72
C SER A 255 9.01 0.38 -9.95
N TYR A 256 7.73 -0.04 -9.91
CA TYR A 256 6.82 0.13 -11.03
C TYR A 256 5.54 0.82 -10.60
N PHE A 257 5.15 1.84 -11.34
CA PHE A 257 3.85 2.50 -11.26
C PHE A 257 3.06 2.15 -12.50
N SER A 258 1.91 1.52 -12.34
CA SER A 258 1.13 1.07 -13.48
C SER A 258 -0.31 1.56 -13.43
N PHE A 259 -0.83 1.97 -14.58
CA PHE A 259 -2.14 2.60 -14.70
C PHE A 259 -2.90 2.06 -15.91
N VAL A 260 -4.21 1.95 -15.76
CA VAL A 260 -5.14 1.54 -16.82
C VAL A 260 -6.32 2.49 -16.84
N ASN A 261 -6.56 3.18 -17.95
CA ASN A 261 -7.64 4.15 -18.09
C ASN A 261 -7.71 5.18 -16.95
N GLY A 262 -6.55 5.65 -16.48
CA GLY A 262 -6.49 6.58 -15.35
C GLY A 262 -6.57 5.96 -13.96
N GLN A 263 -6.70 4.63 -13.84
CA GLN A 263 -6.72 3.91 -12.57
C GLN A 263 -5.34 3.41 -12.18
N TYR A 264 -4.91 3.70 -10.95
CA TYR A 264 -3.69 3.12 -10.39
C TYR A 264 -3.90 1.65 -10.07
N THR A 265 -3.11 0.79 -10.72
CA THR A 265 -3.11 -0.66 -10.49
C THR A 265 -1.97 -1.01 -9.54
N SER A 266 -2.20 -0.86 -8.23
CA SER A 266 -1.16 -1.04 -7.20
C SER A 266 -0.57 -2.46 -7.17
N GLN A 267 -1.32 -3.46 -7.65
CA GLN A 267 -0.85 -4.85 -7.80
C GLN A 267 -0.46 -5.19 -9.24
N GLY A 268 -0.34 -4.18 -10.11
CA GLY A 268 0.06 -4.37 -11.50
C GLY A 268 -0.98 -5.06 -12.37
N GLY A 269 -0.54 -6.09 -13.09
CA GLY A 269 -1.37 -6.87 -14.01
C GLY A 269 -0.65 -7.17 -15.32
N THR A 270 -1.41 -7.57 -16.34
CA THR A 270 -0.90 -8.00 -17.63
C THR A 270 -0.06 -6.95 -18.36
N HIS A 271 -0.44 -5.66 -18.26
CA HIS A 271 0.29 -4.54 -18.86
C HIS A 271 1.65 -4.30 -18.19
N GLN A 272 1.73 -4.37 -16.86
CA GLN A 272 3.01 -4.24 -16.14
C GLN A 272 3.93 -5.44 -16.40
N ALA A 273 3.39 -6.65 -16.45
CA ALA A 273 4.17 -7.83 -16.81
C ALA A 273 4.74 -7.73 -18.24
N ALA A 274 3.91 -7.28 -19.21
CA ALA A 274 4.34 -7.01 -20.57
C ALA A 274 5.42 -5.91 -20.64
N PHE A 275 5.31 -4.87 -19.83
CA PHE A 275 6.25 -3.77 -19.76
C PHE A 275 7.63 -4.23 -19.23
N ARG A 276 7.65 -5.00 -18.14
CA ARG A 276 8.89 -5.61 -17.59
C ARG A 276 9.59 -6.49 -18.63
N GLU A 277 8.83 -7.29 -19.38
CA GLU A 277 9.34 -8.13 -20.46
C GLU A 277 9.88 -7.30 -21.62
N ALA A 278 9.12 -6.31 -22.06
CA ALA A 278 9.45 -5.47 -23.21
C ALA A 278 10.75 -4.68 -23.00
N ILE A 279 10.94 -4.09 -21.80
CA ILE A 279 12.20 -3.41 -21.45
C ILE A 279 13.38 -4.35 -21.60
N ALA A 280 13.30 -5.54 -20.99
CA ALA A 280 14.39 -6.50 -21.02
C ALA A 280 14.69 -6.98 -22.46
N LYS A 281 13.64 -7.25 -23.23
CA LYS A 281 13.77 -7.69 -24.63
C LYS A 281 14.43 -6.62 -25.50
N THR A 282 13.92 -5.39 -25.47
CA THR A 282 14.44 -4.28 -26.28
C THR A 282 15.89 -3.96 -25.97
N VAL A 283 16.27 -3.94 -24.67
CA VAL A 283 17.64 -3.67 -24.26
C VAL A 283 18.60 -4.78 -24.72
N LYS A 284 18.20 -6.05 -24.65
CA LYS A 284 18.98 -7.17 -25.20
C LYS A 284 19.19 -7.04 -26.71
N GLU A 285 18.14 -6.72 -27.45
CA GLU A 285 18.17 -6.55 -28.90
C GLU A 285 19.06 -5.37 -29.30
N PHE A 286 18.93 -4.22 -28.62
CA PHE A 286 19.73 -3.02 -28.86
C PHE A 286 21.24 -3.25 -28.69
N TYR A 287 21.67 -3.93 -27.62
CA TYR A 287 23.10 -4.21 -27.39
C TYR A 287 23.59 -5.49 -28.06
N HIS A 288 22.74 -6.22 -28.76
CA HIS A 288 23.04 -7.53 -29.33
C HIS A 288 23.70 -8.49 -28.34
N LYS A 289 23.24 -8.45 -27.07
CA LYS A 289 23.80 -9.24 -25.98
C LYS A 289 22.70 -9.81 -25.10
N ASP A 290 22.81 -11.11 -24.79
CA ASP A 290 21.86 -11.81 -23.92
C ASP A 290 22.17 -11.55 -22.44
N TYR A 291 21.86 -10.34 -21.99
CA TYR A 291 21.90 -9.97 -20.58
C TYR A 291 20.77 -10.67 -19.82
N ASP A 292 21.03 -11.00 -18.55
CA ASP A 292 19.95 -11.46 -17.68
C ASP A 292 18.91 -10.35 -17.49
N PRO A 293 17.59 -10.63 -17.61
CA PRO A 293 16.55 -9.63 -17.39
C PRO A 293 16.63 -8.93 -16.02
N SER A 294 17.09 -9.63 -14.98
CA SER A 294 17.26 -9.03 -13.65
C SER A 294 18.36 -7.98 -13.64
N ASP A 295 19.47 -8.18 -14.37
CA ASP A 295 20.56 -7.21 -14.45
C ASP A 295 20.11 -5.91 -15.13
N ILE A 296 19.20 -6.01 -16.12
CA ILE A 296 18.62 -4.86 -16.82
C ILE A 296 17.68 -4.08 -15.87
N ARG A 297 16.88 -4.79 -15.08
CA ARG A 297 15.84 -4.18 -14.24
C ARG A 297 16.32 -3.77 -12.85
N THR A 298 17.50 -4.19 -12.41
CA THR A 298 18.03 -3.78 -11.10
C THR A 298 18.14 -2.26 -11.00
N SER A 299 17.56 -1.68 -9.97
CA SER A 299 17.43 -0.23 -9.70
C SER A 299 16.53 0.55 -10.65
N ILE A 300 15.68 -0.13 -11.42
CA ILE A 300 14.72 0.54 -12.29
C ILE A 300 13.61 1.20 -11.49
N ILE A 301 13.26 2.41 -11.92
CA ILE A 301 12.03 3.10 -11.52
C ILE A 301 11.29 3.42 -12.81
N ALA A 302 10.11 2.85 -12.99
CA ALA A 302 9.40 2.97 -14.24
C ALA A 302 7.89 3.10 -14.04
N ALA A 303 7.25 3.82 -14.96
CA ALA A 303 5.82 4.01 -14.99
C ALA A 303 5.25 3.63 -16.36
N ILE A 304 4.07 3.02 -16.36
CA ILE A 304 3.29 2.72 -17.56
C ILE A 304 1.83 3.10 -17.37
N SER A 305 1.27 3.79 -18.33
CA SER A 305 -0.18 4.05 -18.45
C SER A 305 -0.67 3.53 -19.79
N VAL A 306 -1.74 2.75 -19.77
CA VAL A 306 -2.39 2.21 -21.00
C VAL A 306 -3.88 2.52 -21.00
N LYS A 307 -4.43 2.72 -22.21
CA LYS A 307 -5.88 2.90 -22.42
C LYS A 307 -6.43 1.61 -23.05
N VAL A 308 -7.19 0.87 -22.26
CA VAL A 308 -7.75 -0.45 -22.61
C VAL A 308 -9.24 -0.31 -22.92
N THR A 309 -9.71 -0.94 -23.97
CA THR A 309 -11.13 -1.04 -24.30
C THR A 309 -11.76 -2.12 -23.40
N ASP A 310 -12.81 -1.78 -22.67
CA ASP A 310 -13.54 -2.67 -21.77
C ASP A 310 -12.62 -3.49 -20.82
N PRO A 311 -11.84 -2.82 -19.96
CA PRO A 311 -10.86 -3.49 -19.12
C PRO A 311 -11.51 -4.43 -18.09
N VAL A 312 -10.96 -5.63 -17.95
CA VAL A 312 -11.36 -6.59 -16.92
C VAL A 312 -10.31 -6.59 -15.80
N PHE A 313 -10.73 -6.30 -14.58
CA PHE A 313 -9.91 -6.33 -13.39
C PHE A 313 -10.20 -7.59 -12.56
N GLU A 314 -9.24 -8.03 -11.75
CA GLU A 314 -9.41 -9.19 -10.87
C GLU A 314 -10.39 -8.92 -9.72
N SER A 315 -10.59 -7.66 -9.35
CA SER A 315 -11.52 -7.22 -8.30
C SER A 315 -12.19 -5.89 -8.64
N GLN A 316 -13.30 -5.57 -7.97
CA GLN A 316 -14.00 -4.29 -8.13
C GLN A 316 -13.16 -3.10 -7.69
N THR A 317 -12.18 -3.27 -6.81
CA THR A 317 -11.22 -2.23 -6.41
C THR A 317 -10.26 -1.81 -7.52
N LYS A 318 -10.24 -2.55 -8.64
CA LYS A 318 -9.48 -2.25 -9.87
C LYS A 318 -7.96 -2.13 -9.65
N ILE A 319 -7.43 -2.82 -8.64
CA ILE A 319 -6.01 -2.76 -8.26
C ILE A 319 -5.09 -3.63 -9.13
N LYS A 320 -5.66 -4.57 -9.92
CA LYS A 320 -4.90 -5.48 -10.79
C LYS A 320 -5.65 -5.73 -12.10
N LEU A 321 -4.97 -5.49 -13.24
CA LEU A 321 -5.54 -5.75 -14.56
C LEU A 321 -5.44 -7.22 -14.94
N GLY A 322 -6.58 -7.83 -15.31
CA GLY A 322 -6.66 -9.19 -15.85
C GLY A 322 -6.73 -9.29 -17.38
N SER A 323 -7.11 -8.21 -18.10
CA SER A 323 -7.27 -8.22 -19.55
C SER A 323 -5.98 -8.64 -20.25
N LYS A 324 -6.10 -9.57 -21.20
CA LYS A 324 -4.98 -10.02 -22.06
C LYS A 324 -4.86 -9.23 -23.35
N GLU A 325 -5.88 -8.45 -23.69
CA GLU A 325 -5.98 -7.64 -24.91
C GLU A 325 -6.15 -6.17 -24.52
N ILE A 326 -5.60 -5.26 -25.31
CA ILE A 326 -5.79 -3.81 -25.15
C ILE A 326 -7.09 -3.36 -25.83
N GLU A 327 -7.39 -3.99 -26.97
CA GLU A 327 -8.65 -3.91 -27.71
C GLU A 327 -8.91 -5.26 -28.38
N PRO A 328 -10.15 -5.54 -28.84
CA PRO A 328 -10.48 -6.83 -29.42
C PRO A 328 -9.52 -7.26 -30.54
N GLY A 329 -8.84 -8.38 -30.33
CA GLY A 329 -7.88 -8.94 -31.28
C GLY A 329 -6.45 -8.41 -31.18
N VAL A 330 -6.16 -7.45 -30.29
CA VAL A 330 -4.81 -6.90 -30.08
C VAL A 330 -4.27 -7.31 -28.72
N SER A 331 -3.28 -8.20 -28.72
CA SER A 331 -2.65 -8.67 -27.49
C SER A 331 -1.95 -7.54 -26.74
N MET A 332 -2.24 -7.38 -25.44
CA MET A 332 -1.57 -6.44 -24.53
C MET A 332 -0.05 -6.61 -24.58
N ARG A 333 0.41 -7.86 -24.52
CA ARG A 333 1.84 -8.18 -24.55
C ARG A 333 2.50 -7.68 -25.84
N ASN A 334 1.93 -8.02 -26.99
CA ASN A 334 2.50 -7.62 -28.27
C ASN A 334 2.47 -6.11 -28.44
N PHE A 335 1.38 -5.45 -28.09
CA PHE A 335 1.23 -4.00 -28.16
C PHE A 335 2.35 -3.29 -27.38
N VAL A 336 2.59 -3.66 -26.12
CA VAL A 336 3.62 -3.06 -25.29
C VAL A 336 5.03 -3.39 -25.80
N VAL A 337 5.27 -4.64 -26.22
CA VAL A 337 6.57 -5.08 -26.76
C VAL A 337 6.90 -4.34 -28.06
N ASP A 338 5.95 -4.21 -28.97
CA ASP A 338 6.17 -3.54 -30.25
C ASP A 338 6.38 -2.02 -30.07
N PHE A 339 5.63 -1.41 -29.15
CA PHE A 339 5.81 -0.01 -28.79
C PHE A 339 7.22 0.27 -28.26
N LEU A 340 7.67 -0.48 -27.26
CA LEU A 340 9.01 -0.29 -26.69
C LEU A 340 10.11 -0.71 -27.67
N GLY A 341 9.94 -1.81 -28.40
CA GLY A 341 10.88 -2.26 -29.40
C GLY A 341 11.17 -1.21 -30.47
N LYS A 342 10.20 -0.34 -30.76
CA LYS A 342 10.37 0.78 -31.68
C LYS A 342 10.89 2.04 -30.97
N HIS A 343 10.17 2.51 -29.96
CA HIS A 343 10.41 3.85 -29.41
C HIS A 343 11.56 3.92 -28.42
N LEU A 344 11.79 2.86 -27.62
CA LEU A 344 12.95 2.80 -26.73
C LEU A 344 14.23 2.55 -27.52
N ASP A 345 14.20 1.70 -28.53
CA ASP A 345 15.33 1.47 -29.42
C ASP A 345 15.73 2.75 -30.13
N ASP A 346 14.78 3.44 -30.76
CA ASP A 346 14.98 4.75 -31.40
C ASP A 346 15.57 5.78 -30.42
N TYR A 347 15.08 5.80 -29.18
CA TYR A 347 15.56 6.71 -28.13
C TYR A 347 17.04 6.44 -27.80
N LEU A 348 17.39 5.17 -27.56
CA LEU A 348 18.75 4.78 -27.20
C LEU A 348 19.74 5.06 -28.35
N HIS A 349 19.33 4.92 -29.61
CA HIS A 349 20.15 5.30 -30.76
C HIS A 349 20.38 6.82 -30.84
N LYS A 350 19.40 7.64 -30.50
CA LYS A 350 19.50 9.10 -30.49
C LYS A 350 20.28 9.66 -29.29
N HIS A 351 20.27 8.95 -28.15
CA HIS A 351 20.87 9.37 -26.90
C HIS A 351 21.99 8.41 -26.46
N SER A 352 23.10 8.46 -27.21
CA SER A 352 24.23 7.53 -27.03
C SER A 352 24.84 7.58 -25.63
N GLU A 353 24.82 8.73 -24.96
CA GLU A 353 25.31 8.89 -23.57
C GLU A 353 24.44 8.08 -22.61
N THR A 354 23.11 8.21 -22.69
CA THR A 354 22.16 7.43 -21.89
C THR A 354 22.38 5.92 -22.14
N ALA A 355 22.53 5.51 -23.39
CA ALA A 355 22.79 4.11 -23.73
C ALA A 355 24.10 3.61 -23.10
N GLN A 356 25.17 4.38 -23.13
CA GLN A 356 26.45 3.99 -22.51
C GLN A 356 26.34 3.86 -21.00
N ILE A 357 25.67 4.79 -20.31
CA ILE A 357 25.44 4.74 -18.86
C ILE A 357 24.61 3.51 -18.49
N LEU A 358 23.52 3.25 -19.22
CA LEU A 358 22.67 2.07 -19.03
C LEU A 358 23.47 0.77 -19.23
N GLN A 359 24.28 0.67 -20.29
CA GLN A 359 25.12 -0.51 -20.51
C GLN A 359 26.12 -0.73 -19.36
N LYS A 360 26.78 0.34 -18.92
CA LYS A 360 27.71 0.28 -17.79
C LYS A 360 27.03 -0.27 -16.54
N LYS A 361 25.85 0.26 -16.21
CA LYS A 361 25.05 -0.20 -15.06
C LYS A 361 24.70 -1.69 -15.18
N ILE A 362 24.23 -2.15 -16.35
CA ILE A 362 23.88 -3.56 -16.59
C ILE A 362 25.10 -4.47 -16.40
N VAL A 363 26.26 -4.06 -16.92
CA VAL A 363 27.52 -4.83 -16.76
C VAL A 363 27.98 -4.88 -15.31
N GLU A 364 27.81 -3.81 -14.56
CA GLU A 364 28.08 -3.77 -13.12
C GLU A 364 27.13 -4.71 -12.36
N ASN A 365 25.84 -4.68 -12.63
CA ASN A 365 24.83 -5.57 -12.06
C ASN A 365 25.15 -7.05 -12.39
N GLU A 366 25.50 -7.36 -13.65
CA GLU A 366 25.92 -8.71 -14.07
C GLU A 366 27.12 -9.23 -13.28
N LYS A 367 28.15 -8.38 -13.08
CA LYS A 367 29.34 -8.73 -12.30
C LYS A 367 28.97 -9.00 -10.84
N GLU A 368 28.16 -8.14 -10.24
CA GLU A 368 27.70 -8.29 -8.87
C GLU A 368 26.87 -9.57 -8.69
N ARG A 369 25.88 -9.83 -9.56
CA ARG A 369 25.06 -11.03 -9.54
C ARG A 369 25.89 -12.30 -9.66
N LYS A 370 26.86 -12.35 -10.60
CA LYS A 370 27.77 -13.49 -10.76
C LYS A 370 28.64 -13.73 -9.53
N ALA A 371 29.16 -12.66 -8.91
CA ALA A 371 29.92 -12.76 -7.67
C ALA A 371 29.06 -13.32 -6.52
N ILE A 372 27.83 -12.80 -6.38
CA ILE A 372 26.86 -13.25 -5.36
C ILE A 372 26.49 -14.72 -5.58
N SER A 373 26.18 -15.13 -6.81
CA SER A 373 25.79 -16.51 -7.13
C SER A 373 26.89 -17.52 -6.77
N GLY A 374 28.16 -17.16 -6.96
CA GLY A 374 29.29 -17.96 -6.53
C GLY A 374 29.36 -18.15 -5.01
N ILE A 375 29.05 -17.09 -4.25
CA ILE A 375 29.01 -17.12 -2.78
C ILE A 375 27.81 -17.93 -2.30
N GLN A 376 26.65 -17.72 -2.88
CA GLN A 376 25.42 -18.47 -2.58
C GLN A 376 25.60 -19.97 -2.81
N LYS A 377 26.25 -20.35 -3.91
CA LYS A 377 26.54 -21.77 -4.19
C LYS A 377 27.40 -22.39 -3.08
N LYS A 378 28.46 -21.71 -2.66
CA LYS A 378 29.29 -22.15 -1.52
C LYS A 378 28.50 -22.17 -0.21
N ALA A 379 27.69 -21.14 0.05
CA ALA A 379 26.85 -21.05 1.26
C ALA A 379 25.80 -22.16 1.27
N ARG A 380 25.12 -22.42 0.13
CA ARG A 380 24.15 -23.52 -0.01
C ARG A 380 24.81 -24.91 0.14
N GLU A 381 26.02 -25.09 -0.36
CA GLU A 381 26.79 -26.32 -0.14
C GLU A 381 27.17 -26.50 1.35
N THR A 382 27.54 -25.42 2.01
CA THR A 382 27.79 -25.38 3.46
C THR A 382 26.48 -25.53 4.24
N ALA A 383 25.42 -24.85 3.86
CA ALA A 383 24.09 -24.94 4.46
C ALA A 383 23.45 -26.32 4.24
N LYS A 384 23.65 -26.98 3.09
CA LYS A 384 23.20 -28.38 2.91
C LYS A 384 23.89 -29.33 3.85
N LYS A 385 25.14 -29.06 4.21
CA LYS A 385 25.86 -29.81 5.27
C LYS A 385 25.37 -29.46 6.68
N VAL A 386 24.79 -28.25 6.87
CA VAL A 386 24.29 -27.70 8.14
C VAL A 386 22.76 -27.79 8.25
N SER A 387 22.01 -27.88 7.12
CA SER A 387 20.55 -27.74 7.05
C SER A 387 19.75 -28.90 7.66
N LEU A 388 20.40 -30.01 7.97
CA LEU A 388 19.78 -31.04 8.81
C LEU A 388 19.58 -30.59 10.27
N ASN A 389 20.10 -29.40 10.66
CA ASN A 389 20.03 -28.85 12.01
C ASN A 389 19.86 -27.32 12.05
N ASN A 390 19.10 -26.70 11.13
CA ASN A 390 18.88 -25.26 11.23
C ASN A 390 17.98 -24.94 12.45
N LYS A 391 18.63 -24.78 13.62
CA LYS A 391 17.96 -24.41 14.88
C LYS A 391 17.41 -22.98 14.89
N LYS A 392 17.74 -22.15 13.87
CA LYS A 392 17.39 -20.73 13.82
C LYS A 392 16.00 -20.47 13.25
N LEU A 393 15.57 -21.25 12.24
CA LEU A 393 14.23 -21.11 11.66
C LEU A 393 13.29 -22.18 12.24
N ARG A 394 12.22 -21.72 12.86
CA ARG A 394 11.05 -22.51 13.23
C ARG A 394 9.91 -22.15 12.28
N ASP A 395 9.86 -22.87 11.16
CA ASP A 395 8.94 -22.55 10.05
C ASP A 395 7.48 -22.78 10.39
N CYS A 396 6.58 -22.20 9.61
CA CYS A 396 5.14 -22.46 9.63
C CYS A 396 4.75 -23.42 8.49
N LYS A 397 3.49 -23.87 8.50
CA LYS A 397 2.99 -24.84 7.52
C LYS A 397 2.45 -24.19 6.25
N ILE A 398 1.95 -22.97 6.32
CA ILE A 398 1.30 -22.24 5.23
C ILE A 398 2.12 -20.98 4.96
N HIS A 399 2.48 -20.79 3.69
CA HIS A 399 3.25 -19.65 3.22
C HIS A 399 2.40 -18.77 2.30
N ARG A 400 2.85 -17.53 2.05
CA ARG A 400 2.19 -16.57 1.16
C ARG A 400 1.97 -17.14 -0.25
N THR A 401 2.89 -17.97 -0.72
CA THR A 401 2.85 -18.57 -2.06
C THR A 401 1.91 -19.77 -2.18
N ASP A 402 1.34 -20.25 -1.07
CA ASP A 402 0.46 -21.42 -1.06
C ASP A 402 -0.96 -21.02 -1.50
N ARG A 403 -1.64 -21.92 -2.20
CA ARG A 403 -3.06 -21.76 -2.55
C ARG A 403 -3.94 -22.11 -1.34
N ASN A 404 -3.94 -21.25 -0.34
CA ASN A 404 -4.67 -21.47 0.92
C ASN A 404 -5.27 -20.14 1.39
N GLU A 405 -6.47 -20.16 1.93
CA GLU A 405 -7.16 -18.98 2.47
C GLU A 405 -6.39 -18.29 3.61
N LEU A 406 -5.55 -19.02 4.32
CA LEU A 406 -4.71 -18.49 5.39
C LEU A 406 -3.35 -17.97 4.90
N ALA A 407 -3.05 -18.01 3.60
CA ALA A 407 -1.77 -17.59 3.06
C ALA A 407 -1.45 -16.11 3.37
N GLU A 408 -2.46 -15.24 3.35
CA GLU A 408 -2.33 -13.82 3.72
C GLU A 408 -2.03 -13.59 5.21
N GLN A 409 -2.31 -14.57 6.06
CA GLN A 409 -2.01 -14.51 7.48
C GLN A 409 -0.60 -14.99 7.80
N SER A 410 0.14 -15.54 6.80
CA SER A 410 1.49 -16.05 7.01
C SER A 410 2.45 -14.95 7.46
N MET A 411 3.24 -15.22 8.50
CA MET A 411 4.20 -14.26 9.02
C MET A 411 5.43 -14.95 9.61
N ILE A 412 6.53 -14.19 9.64
CA ILE A 412 7.76 -14.59 10.30
C ILE A 412 8.18 -13.56 11.34
N PHE A 413 8.43 -13.97 12.56
CA PHE A 413 8.99 -13.15 13.61
C PHE A 413 10.52 -13.24 13.59
N ILE A 414 11.21 -12.13 13.41
CA ILE A 414 12.66 -12.01 13.54
C ILE A 414 12.95 -11.55 14.96
N THR A 415 13.58 -12.41 15.76
CA THR A 415 13.76 -12.21 17.20
C THR A 415 15.21 -12.08 17.60
N GLU A 416 15.46 -11.38 18.70
CA GLU A 416 16.75 -11.35 19.35
C GLU A 416 16.96 -12.60 20.21
N GLY A 417 17.96 -13.42 19.84
CA GLY A 417 18.40 -14.53 20.65
C GLY A 417 17.40 -15.68 20.85
N ASN A 418 17.82 -16.65 21.64
CA ASN A 418 17.06 -17.89 21.84
C ASN A 418 15.92 -17.76 22.88
N SER A 419 16.00 -16.81 23.81
CA SER A 419 15.00 -16.66 24.88
C SER A 419 13.66 -16.15 24.32
N ALA A 420 13.66 -15.02 23.62
CA ALA A 420 12.48 -14.47 22.96
C ALA A 420 11.92 -15.43 21.91
N SER A 421 12.82 -16.02 21.09
CA SER A 421 12.47 -17.06 20.11
C SER A 421 11.77 -18.25 20.76
N GLY A 422 12.22 -18.67 21.95
CA GLY A 422 11.63 -19.79 22.69
C GLY A 422 10.22 -19.53 23.17
N SER A 423 9.95 -18.32 23.69
CA SER A 423 8.61 -17.92 24.14
C SER A 423 7.63 -17.83 22.97
N ILE A 424 8.01 -17.15 21.89
CA ILE A 424 7.18 -17.08 20.68
C ILE A 424 6.94 -18.45 20.06
N THR A 425 7.97 -19.30 19.96
CA THR A 425 7.85 -20.63 19.37
C THR A 425 6.83 -21.52 20.10
N LYS A 426 6.71 -21.38 21.43
CA LYS A 426 5.75 -22.13 22.23
C LYS A 426 4.32 -21.61 22.11
N SER A 427 4.16 -20.32 21.80
CA SER A 427 2.87 -19.62 21.82
C SER A 427 2.23 -19.45 20.43
N ARG A 428 3.04 -19.54 19.36
CA ARG A 428 2.66 -19.24 17.99
C ARG A 428 1.61 -20.18 17.39
N ASP A 429 0.86 -19.71 16.40
CA ASP A 429 0.12 -20.59 15.51
C ASP A 429 1.09 -21.23 14.50
N VAL A 430 1.32 -22.53 14.65
CA VAL A 430 2.23 -23.28 13.78
C VAL A 430 1.79 -23.31 12.32
N ARG A 431 0.53 -23.01 12.03
CA ARG A 431 0.02 -22.99 10.66
C ARG A 431 0.56 -21.78 9.88
N THR A 432 0.54 -20.60 10.49
CA THR A 432 0.80 -19.33 9.80
C THR A 432 1.95 -18.52 10.35
N GLN A 433 2.49 -18.86 11.53
CA GLN A 433 3.52 -18.09 12.20
C GLN A 433 4.85 -18.85 12.24
N ALA A 434 5.90 -18.28 11.64
CA ALA A 434 7.28 -18.74 11.70
C ALA A 434 8.12 -17.87 12.65
N VAL A 435 9.26 -18.39 13.12
CA VAL A 435 10.19 -17.64 13.98
C VAL A 435 11.61 -17.84 13.46
N PHE A 436 12.33 -16.74 13.29
CA PHE A 436 13.75 -16.71 12.97
C PHE A 436 14.54 -16.06 14.12
N SER A 437 15.51 -16.75 14.67
CA SER A 437 16.32 -16.28 15.80
C SER A 437 17.66 -15.73 15.33
N LEU A 438 17.91 -14.45 15.56
CA LEU A 438 19.22 -13.82 15.35
C LEU A 438 20.20 -14.25 16.43
N ARG A 439 21.48 -14.31 16.10
CA ARG A 439 22.56 -14.61 17.04
C ARG A 439 23.29 -13.33 17.43
N GLY A 440 22.74 -12.60 18.40
CA GLY A 440 23.28 -11.32 18.84
C GLY A 440 22.95 -10.18 17.85
N LYS A 441 23.69 -9.08 17.96
CA LYS A 441 23.52 -7.90 17.11
C LYS A 441 23.94 -8.19 15.67
N PRO A 442 23.07 -7.98 14.67
CA PRO A 442 23.45 -8.18 13.27
C PRO A 442 24.47 -7.13 12.81
N LEU A 443 25.12 -7.42 11.69
CA LEU A 443 26.08 -6.52 11.07
C LEU A 443 25.40 -5.20 10.67
N ASN A 444 26.04 -4.07 10.98
CA ASN A 444 25.66 -2.80 10.36
C ASN A 444 26.02 -2.83 8.87
N CYS A 445 25.02 -2.90 8.03
CA CYS A 445 25.20 -3.03 6.59
C CYS A 445 25.14 -1.70 5.83
N TYR A 446 25.03 -0.56 6.52
CA TYR A 446 25.08 0.75 5.85
C TYR A 446 26.40 0.96 5.12
N GLY A 447 26.32 1.37 3.86
CA GLY A 447 27.49 1.61 3.00
C GLY A 447 28.25 0.34 2.58
N LEU A 448 27.76 -0.85 2.91
CA LEU A 448 28.35 -2.10 2.44
C LEU A 448 27.74 -2.54 1.09
N THR A 449 28.51 -3.31 0.33
CA THR A 449 28.01 -3.92 -0.90
C THR A 449 27.15 -5.15 -0.59
N LYS A 450 26.23 -5.48 -1.48
CA LYS A 450 25.37 -6.67 -1.37
C LYS A 450 26.19 -7.96 -1.21
N LYS A 451 27.38 -8.03 -1.82
CA LYS A 451 28.31 -9.14 -1.69
C LYS A 451 28.71 -9.39 -0.21
N VAL A 452 29.11 -8.35 0.51
CA VAL A 452 29.56 -8.46 1.92
C VAL A 452 28.39 -8.91 2.82
N VAL A 453 27.19 -8.44 2.54
CA VAL A 453 25.97 -8.85 3.27
C VAL A 453 25.66 -10.32 3.02
N TYR A 454 25.84 -10.81 1.81
CA TYR A 454 25.67 -12.26 1.50
C TYR A 454 26.76 -13.14 2.11
N GLU A 455 27.97 -12.63 2.34
CA GLU A 455 29.04 -13.35 3.06
C GLU A 455 28.72 -13.47 4.56
N ASN A 456 27.86 -12.62 5.11
CA ASN A 456 27.43 -12.70 6.50
C ASN A 456 26.43 -13.86 6.69
N GLU A 457 26.77 -14.81 7.58
CA GLU A 457 25.99 -16.03 7.81
C GLU A 457 24.53 -15.72 8.25
N GLU A 458 24.34 -14.74 9.14
CA GLU A 458 23.02 -14.38 9.67
C GLU A 458 22.10 -13.84 8.57
N PHE A 459 22.59 -12.88 7.80
CA PHE A 459 21.82 -12.30 6.70
C PHE A 459 21.61 -13.28 5.55
N ASN A 460 22.59 -14.14 5.27
CA ASN A 460 22.42 -15.19 4.25
C ASN A 460 21.29 -16.17 4.63
N LEU A 461 21.28 -16.63 5.88
CA LEU A 461 20.23 -17.52 6.38
C LEU A 461 18.85 -16.83 6.42
N LEU A 462 18.80 -15.55 6.79
CA LEU A 462 17.55 -14.78 6.79
C LEU A 462 17.00 -14.60 5.38
N GLN A 463 17.84 -14.22 4.42
CA GLN A 463 17.44 -14.08 3.01
C GLN A 463 16.89 -15.39 2.45
N ALA A 464 17.57 -16.51 2.74
CA ALA A 464 17.12 -17.84 2.34
C ALA A 464 15.78 -18.22 3.03
N ALA A 465 15.61 -17.86 4.31
CA ALA A 465 14.35 -18.09 5.01
C ALA A 465 13.18 -17.29 4.42
N LEU A 466 13.43 -16.04 4.02
CA LEU A 466 12.43 -15.15 3.40
C LEU A 466 12.19 -15.47 1.93
N ASN A 467 13.18 -16.08 1.24
CA ASN A 467 13.18 -16.35 -0.21
C ASN A 467 13.01 -15.08 -1.07
N ILE A 468 13.74 -14.02 -0.71
CA ILE A 468 13.68 -12.68 -1.36
C ILE A 468 14.88 -12.42 -2.27
N GLU A 469 15.68 -13.44 -2.58
CA GLU A 469 16.94 -13.25 -3.29
C GLU A 469 16.76 -12.90 -4.77
N GLU A 470 15.74 -13.47 -5.42
CA GLU A 470 15.54 -13.37 -6.86
C GLU A 470 14.37 -12.45 -7.23
N ASP A 471 13.24 -12.60 -6.56
CA ASP A 471 12.02 -11.82 -6.83
C ASP A 471 11.15 -11.73 -5.57
N MET A 472 10.49 -10.59 -5.38
CA MET A 472 9.52 -10.36 -4.31
C MET A 472 8.28 -11.26 -4.43
N ASP A 473 7.95 -11.72 -5.63
CA ASP A 473 6.84 -12.66 -5.84
C ASP A 473 7.06 -13.98 -5.10
N ASN A 474 8.33 -14.33 -4.86
CA ASN A 474 8.74 -15.51 -4.12
C ASN A 474 8.83 -15.34 -2.59
N LEU A 475 8.53 -14.15 -2.07
CA LEU A 475 8.51 -13.91 -0.63
C LEU A 475 7.60 -14.92 0.07
N ARG A 476 8.16 -15.68 1.03
CA ARG A 476 7.46 -16.81 1.66
C ARG A 476 6.38 -16.38 2.66
N TYR A 477 6.53 -15.23 3.29
CA TYR A 477 5.64 -14.77 4.36
C TYR A 477 4.99 -13.44 3.97
N ASN A 478 3.70 -13.31 4.21
CA ASN A 478 3.00 -12.06 3.92
C ASN A 478 3.42 -10.92 4.86
N LYS A 479 3.82 -11.28 6.10
CA LYS A 479 4.32 -10.29 7.06
C LYS A 479 5.69 -10.71 7.59
N VAL A 480 6.66 -9.79 7.48
CA VAL A 480 7.99 -9.90 8.09
C VAL A 480 7.98 -8.99 9.31
N VAL A 481 8.04 -9.57 10.49
CA VAL A 481 7.82 -8.87 11.76
C VAL A 481 9.11 -8.82 12.56
N ILE A 482 9.65 -7.63 12.80
CA ILE A 482 10.79 -7.43 13.69
C ILE A 482 10.25 -7.44 15.12
N ALA A 483 10.64 -8.46 15.90
CA ALA A 483 10.21 -8.66 17.29
C ALA A 483 11.45 -8.65 18.21
N THR A 484 11.80 -7.44 18.66
CA THR A 484 12.95 -7.19 19.54
C THR A 484 12.48 -6.72 20.91
N ASP A 485 13.35 -6.82 21.89
CA ASP A 485 13.10 -6.31 23.23
C ASP A 485 12.85 -4.79 23.21
N ALA A 486 12.16 -4.29 24.22
CA ALA A 486 11.83 -2.85 24.35
C ALA A 486 13.00 -2.03 24.95
N ASP A 487 14.14 -2.65 25.17
CA ASP A 487 15.34 -2.00 25.71
C ASP A 487 16.22 -1.35 24.62
N VAL A 488 17.32 -0.73 25.04
CA VAL A 488 18.25 -0.03 24.14
C VAL A 488 18.90 -0.99 23.12
N ASP A 489 19.20 -2.23 23.52
CA ASP A 489 19.81 -3.23 22.64
C ASP A 489 18.81 -3.72 21.59
N GLY A 490 17.57 -3.97 21.98
CA GLY A 490 16.50 -4.31 21.07
C GLY A 490 16.16 -3.20 20.07
N MET A 491 16.19 -1.94 20.51
CA MET A 491 16.05 -0.78 19.61
C MET A 491 17.18 -0.71 18.60
N HIS A 492 18.42 -0.99 19.01
CA HIS A 492 19.57 -1.04 18.12
C HIS A 492 19.45 -2.17 17.08
N ILE A 493 19.06 -3.37 17.50
CA ILE A 493 18.81 -4.49 16.58
C ILE A 493 17.71 -4.16 15.58
N ARG A 494 16.64 -3.53 16.04
CA ARG A 494 15.55 -3.04 15.17
C ARG A 494 16.07 -2.11 14.08
N LEU A 495 16.91 -1.13 14.45
CA LEU A 495 17.50 -0.19 13.51
C LEU A 495 18.45 -0.88 12.52
N LEU A 496 19.28 -1.84 12.98
CA LEU A 496 20.15 -2.64 12.11
C LEU A 496 19.34 -3.46 11.10
N MET A 497 18.24 -4.07 11.53
CA MET A 497 17.34 -4.82 10.64
C MET A 497 16.60 -3.91 9.66
N MET A 498 16.13 -2.76 10.10
CA MET A 498 15.53 -1.77 9.18
C MET A 498 16.54 -1.29 8.15
N THR A 499 17.79 -1.01 8.55
CA THR A 499 18.88 -0.64 7.62
C THR A 499 19.10 -1.71 6.55
N PHE A 500 19.11 -2.98 6.94
CA PHE A 500 19.23 -4.10 6.01
C PHE A 500 18.11 -4.11 4.97
N PHE A 501 16.85 -3.97 5.40
CA PHE A 501 15.72 -3.94 4.47
C PHE A 501 15.70 -2.68 3.61
N LEU A 502 15.93 -1.50 4.21
CA LEU A 502 15.94 -0.22 3.49
C LEU A 502 16.99 -0.19 2.38
N GLN A 503 18.17 -0.72 2.65
CA GLN A 503 19.29 -0.64 1.71
C GLN A 503 19.26 -1.74 0.64
N PHE A 504 18.91 -2.98 0.98
CA PHE A 504 19.07 -4.12 0.07
C PHE A 504 17.76 -4.72 -0.43
N PHE A 505 16.66 -4.52 0.31
CA PHE A 505 15.33 -5.06 0.00
C PHE A 505 14.22 -4.03 0.25
N PRO A 506 14.33 -2.81 -0.32
CA PRO A 506 13.33 -1.76 -0.11
C PRO A 506 11.93 -2.17 -0.54
N ASP A 507 11.82 -3.11 -1.47
CA ASP A 507 10.53 -3.59 -1.98
C ASP A 507 9.73 -4.35 -0.92
N VAL A 508 10.38 -4.97 0.07
CA VAL A 508 9.69 -5.57 1.23
C VAL A 508 8.91 -4.50 2.01
N ILE A 509 9.45 -3.27 2.08
CA ILE A 509 8.81 -2.14 2.75
C ILE A 509 7.78 -1.49 1.84
N ARG A 510 8.13 -1.20 0.57
CA ARG A 510 7.24 -0.55 -0.40
C ARG A 510 5.96 -1.33 -0.64
N GLN A 511 6.05 -2.66 -0.72
CA GLN A 511 4.90 -3.55 -0.86
C GLN A 511 4.17 -3.79 0.47
N GLY A 512 4.67 -3.23 1.57
CA GLY A 512 4.00 -3.23 2.85
C GLY A 512 4.10 -4.52 3.64
N HIS A 513 5.17 -5.28 3.46
CA HIS A 513 5.40 -6.56 4.14
C HIS A 513 6.23 -6.45 5.42
N LEU A 514 6.88 -5.30 5.72
CA LEU A 514 7.70 -5.13 6.91
C LEU A 514 6.93 -4.49 8.06
N PHE A 515 7.01 -5.09 9.24
CA PHE A 515 6.33 -4.65 10.45
C PHE A 515 7.26 -4.71 11.66
N VAL A 516 6.93 -3.92 12.69
CA VAL A 516 7.54 -3.99 14.02
C VAL A 516 6.47 -4.44 15.00
N LEU A 517 6.77 -5.46 15.82
CA LEU A 517 5.88 -5.90 16.88
C LEU A 517 5.92 -4.90 18.05
N GLN A 518 4.77 -4.35 18.42
CA GLN A 518 4.64 -3.65 19.68
C GLN A 518 4.58 -4.67 20.83
N THR A 519 5.45 -4.49 21.81
CA THR A 519 5.49 -5.34 22.99
C THR A 519 5.06 -4.54 24.21
N PRO A 520 4.29 -5.13 25.13
CA PRO A 520 3.87 -4.43 26.32
C PRO A 520 5.08 -4.06 27.19
N LEU A 521 5.07 -2.84 27.71
CA LEU A 521 6.07 -2.33 28.63
C LEU A 521 5.74 -2.69 30.08
N PHE A 522 4.44 -2.78 30.41
CA PHE A 522 3.97 -3.05 31.75
C PHE A 522 2.82 -4.05 31.75
N ARG A 523 2.76 -4.83 32.83
CA ARG A 523 1.61 -5.62 33.21
C ARG A 523 1.05 -5.04 34.51
N VAL A 524 -0.22 -4.63 34.51
CA VAL A 524 -0.97 -4.18 35.68
C VAL A 524 -2.06 -5.19 35.94
N ARG A 525 -2.07 -5.79 37.12
CA ARG A 525 -3.05 -6.82 37.45
C ARG A 525 -3.57 -6.70 38.88
N ASN A 526 -4.76 -7.19 39.11
CA ASN A 526 -5.33 -7.49 40.40
C ASN A 526 -5.88 -8.94 40.41
N LYS A 527 -6.58 -9.34 41.47
CA LYS A 527 -7.17 -10.71 41.58
C LYS A 527 -8.24 -11.01 40.51
N LYS A 528 -8.76 -10.00 39.79
CA LYS A 528 -9.91 -10.14 38.89
C LYS A 528 -9.53 -9.92 37.44
N GLU A 529 -8.55 -9.08 37.15
CA GLU A 529 -8.21 -8.66 35.79
C GLU A 529 -6.71 -8.40 35.64
N THR A 530 -6.21 -8.54 34.40
CA THR A 530 -4.86 -8.27 34.00
C THR A 530 -4.89 -7.34 32.78
N HIS A 531 -4.14 -6.25 32.81
CA HIS A 531 -3.97 -5.29 31.72
C HIS A 531 -2.53 -5.25 31.28
N TYR A 532 -2.31 -5.33 29.98
CA TYR A 532 -1.01 -5.13 29.36
C TYR A 532 -0.97 -3.74 28.74
N CYS A 533 0.04 -2.96 29.12
CA CYS A 533 0.14 -1.54 28.79
C CYS A 533 1.38 -1.30 27.93
N TYR A 534 1.20 -0.58 26.83
CA TYR A 534 2.23 -0.28 25.84
C TYR A 534 2.77 1.14 25.98
N SER A 535 2.17 1.93 26.87
CA SER A 535 2.61 3.30 27.21
C SER A 535 2.40 3.57 28.70
N GLU A 536 3.03 4.64 29.17
CA GLU A 536 2.84 5.13 30.55
C GLU A 536 1.39 5.56 30.79
N ASP A 537 0.75 6.20 29.80
CA ASP A 537 -0.65 6.59 29.89
C ASP A 537 -1.59 5.39 30.03
N GLU A 538 -1.33 4.31 29.29
CA GLU A 538 -2.09 3.05 29.42
C GLU A 538 -1.88 2.45 30.82
N ARG A 539 -0.65 2.50 31.34
CA ARG A 539 -0.33 2.03 32.69
C ARG A 539 -1.12 2.79 33.75
N LEU A 540 -1.14 4.12 33.70
CA LEU A 540 -1.87 4.96 34.67
C LEU A 540 -3.38 4.67 34.64
N LYS A 541 -3.95 4.51 33.43
CA LYS A 541 -5.36 4.15 33.27
C LYS A 541 -5.66 2.75 33.83
N ALA A 542 -4.77 1.78 33.61
CA ALA A 542 -4.90 0.42 34.10
C ALA A 542 -4.79 0.38 35.64
N VAL A 543 -3.86 1.13 36.26
CA VAL A 543 -3.74 1.26 37.71
C VAL A 543 -5.02 1.82 38.31
N SER A 544 -5.59 2.86 37.70
CA SER A 544 -6.86 3.46 38.14
C SER A 544 -8.03 2.46 38.11
N ARG A 545 -8.05 1.56 37.13
CA ARG A 545 -9.07 0.49 37.00
C ARG A 545 -8.87 -0.64 38.01
N CYS A 546 -7.63 -1.10 38.16
CA CYS A 546 -7.28 -2.18 39.09
C CYS A 546 -7.39 -1.77 40.57
N GLY A 547 -7.37 -0.47 40.88
CA GLY A 547 -7.52 0.10 42.22
C GLY A 547 -6.29 -0.12 43.12
N ALA A 548 -6.48 0.09 44.44
CA ALA A 548 -5.40 0.12 45.45
C ALA A 548 -4.55 -1.18 45.58
N ASN A 549 -5.03 -2.31 45.02
CA ASN A 549 -4.31 -3.59 45.05
C ASN A 549 -3.70 -3.95 43.67
N ALA A 550 -3.39 -2.96 42.83
CA ALA A 550 -2.76 -3.17 41.56
C ALA A 550 -1.30 -3.60 41.75
N GLU A 551 -0.97 -4.78 41.22
CA GLU A 551 0.43 -5.25 41.08
C GLU A 551 0.95 -4.80 39.72
N ILE A 552 2.07 -4.08 39.69
CA ILE A 552 2.69 -3.57 38.48
C ILE A 552 3.97 -4.33 38.22
N THR A 553 4.11 -4.90 37.03
CA THR A 553 5.35 -5.54 36.54
C THR A 553 5.83 -4.79 35.33
N ARG A 554 7.09 -4.35 35.30
CA ARG A 554 7.74 -3.79 34.10
C ARG A 554 8.47 -4.92 33.38
N PHE A 555 8.21 -5.07 32.06
CA PHE A 555 8.95 -5.99 31.21
C PHE A 555 10.18 -5.30 30.65
N LYS A 556 11.35 -5.94 30.80
CA LYS A 556 12.61 -5.45 30.23
C LYS A 556 12.91 -6.11 28.88
N GLY A 557 12.45 -7.36 28.70
CA GLY A 557 12.63 -8.10 27.47
C GLY A 557 11.53 -9.13 27.22
N LEU A 558 11.42 -9.57 25.98
CA LEU A 558 10.43 -10.57 25.51
C LEU A 558 10.60 -11.92 26.22
N GLY A 559 11.83 -12.23 26.69
CA GLY A 559 12.11 -13.46 27.41
C GLY A 559 11.50 -13.53 28.81
N GLU A 560 11.08 -12.40 29.38
CA GLU A 560 10.42 -12.32 30.70
C GLU A 560 8.93 -12.61 30.64
N ILE A 561 8.34 -12.55 29.44
CA ILE A 561 6.93 -12.82 29.20
C ILE A 561 6.74 -14.34 29.07
N SER A 562 5.81 -14.89 29.86
CA SER A 562 5.52 -16.31 29.79
C SER A 562 4.90 -16.68 28.43
N PRO A 563 5.05 -17.95 27.96
CA PRO A 563 4.45 -18.36 26.70
C PRO A 563 2.93 -18.21 26.64
N ASP A 564 2.22 -18.36 27.75
CA ASP A 564 0.77 -18.21 27.81
C ASP A 564 0.35 -16.75 27.67
N GLU A 565 1.08 -15.81 28.26
CA GLU A 565 0.90 -14.37 28.08
C GLU A 565 1.24 -13.96 26.65
N PHE A 566 2.31 -14.52 26.09
CA PHE A 566 2.74 -14.22 24.72
C PHE A 566 1.68 -14.53 23.68
N ARG A 567 0.84 -15.53 23.92
CA ARG A 567 -0.24 -15.91 23.00
C ARG A 567 -1.23 -14.78 22.75
N GLU A 568 -1.45 -13.93 23.73
CA GLU A 568 -2.32 -12.74 23.57
C GLU A 568 -1.68 -11.68 22.66
N PHE A 569 -0.36 -11.50 22.73
CA PHE A 569 0.37 -10.46 21.99
C PHE A 569 0.66 -10.81 20.53
N ILE A 570 0.66 -12.09 20.19
CA ILE A 570 0.89 -12.57 18.81
C ILE A 570 -0.36 -13.24 18.20
N GLY A 571 -1.49 -13.20 18.93
CA GLY A 571 -2.82 -13.66 18.49
C GLY A 571 -3.70 -12.51 17.99
N GLU A 572 -4.98 -12.55 18.34
CA GLU A 572 -5.97 -11.56 17.92
C GLU A 572 -5.67 -10.13 18.45
N GLY A 573 -5.03 -10.01 19.61
CA GLY A 573 -4.62 -8.74 20.20
C GLY A 573 -3.27 -8.19 19.70
N MET A 574 -2.67 -8.77 18.65
CA MET A 574 -1.37 -8.38 18.15
C MET A 574 -1.36 -6.95 17.61
N ARG A 575 -0.44 -6.12 18.11
CA ARG A 575 -0.22 -4.75 17.63
C ARG A 575 1.02 -4.73 16.76
N LEU A 576 0.85 -4.34 15.49
CA LEU A 576 1.92 -4.24 14.51
C LEU A 576 2.02 -2.83 13.96
N ASP A 577 3.20 -2.25 14.05
CA ASP A 577 3.55 -1.00 13.37
C ASP A 577 4.06 -1.33 11.97
N LYS A 578 3.34 -0.91 10.94
CA LYS A 578 3.77 -1.09 9.57
C LYS A 578 4.90 -0.11 9.25
N VAL A 579 6.04 -0.62 8.82
CA VAL A 579 7.14 0.21 8.34
C VAL A 579 6.77 0.76 6.97
N ARG A 580 6.88 2.09 6.81
CA ARG A 580 6.56 2.80 5.56
C ARG A 580 7.73 3.65 5.16
N ILE A 581 7.88 3.85 3.87
CA ILE A 581 8.75 4.84 3.27
C ILE A 581 7.82 5.87 2.66
N THR A 582 7.86 7.10 3.16
CA THR A 582 7.17 8.22 2.54
C THR A 582 8.15 8.96 1.62
N LYS A 583 7.62 9.76 0.71
CA LYS A 583 8.39 10.50 -0.27
C LYS A 583 9.32 11.55 0.34
N ASP A 584 8.86 12.17 1.42
CA ASP A 584 9.58 13.24 2.11
C ASP A 584 10.61 12.72 3.11
N ASP A 585 10.70 11.40 3.30
CA ASP A 585 11.70 10.80 4.18
C ASP A 585 13.09 10.89 3.56
N PRO A 586 14.02 11.66 4.15
CA PRO A 586 15.40 11.71 3.72
C PRO A 586 16.15 10.43 4.16
N ILE A 587 15.77 9.28 3.57
CA ILE A 587 16.23 7.94 4.01
C ILE A 587 17.75 7.85 3.99
N HIS A 588 18.40 8.40 2.95
CA HIS A 588 19.84 8.39 2.86
C HIS A 588 20.48 9.17 4.02
N ASP A 589 20.00 10.38 4.28
CA ASP A 589 20.52 11.25 5.34
C ASP A 589 20.26 10.65 6.72
N LEU A 590 19.08 10.06 6.93
CA LEU A 590 18.74 9.35 8.17
C LEU A 590 19.62 8.13 8.39
N LEU A 591 19.84 7.31 7.35
CA LEU A 591 20.73 6.16 7.43
C LEU A 591 22.19 6.60 7.64
N GLU A 592 22.66 7.64 6.96
CA GLU A 592 23.98 8.19 7.17
C GLU A 592 24.14 8.73 8.59
N PHE A 593 23.15 9.49 9.07
CA PHE A 593 23.17 10.03 10.43
C PHE A 593 23.17 8.93 11.49
N TYR A 594 22.25 7.95 11.43
CA TYR A 594 22.14 6.93 12.47
C TYR A 594 23.14 5.79 12.32
N MET A 595 23.49 5.39 11.10
CA MET A 595 24.25 4.16 10.81
C MET A 595 25.60 4.43 10.16
N GLY A 596 25.84 5.63 9.65
CA GLY A 596 27.09 6.06 9.03
C GLY A 596 28.23 6.27 10.03
N LYS A 597 29.38 6.70 9.53
CA LYS A 597 30.59 6.95 10.33
C LYS A 597 30.61 8.34 11.02
N ASN A 598 29.60 9.17 10.76
CA ASN A 598 29.51 10.52 11.33
C ASN A 598 29.13 10.46 12.82
N THR A 599 30.14 10.35 13.70
CA THR A 599 29.95 10.32 15.14
C THR A 599 29.78 11.70 15.77
N TYR A 600 30.25 12.75 15.10
CA TYR A 600 30.28 14.12 15.65
C TYR A 600 28.88 14.74 15.74
N GLU A 601 28.11 14.68 14.67
CA GLU A 601 26.74 15.18 14.67
C GLU A 601 25.82 14.39 15.61
N ARG A 602 26.03 13.07 15.71
CA ARG A 602 25.29 12.24 16.66
C ARG A 602 25.61 12.58 18.12
N GLN A 603 26.87 12.88 18.42
CA GLN A 603 27.24 13.33 19.77
C GLN A 603 26.57 14.66 20.11
N GLY A 604 26.59 15.64 19.19
CA GLY A 604 25.87 16.90 19.34
C GLY A 604 24.38 16.66 19.57
N PHE A 605 23.74 15.85 18.73
CA PHE A 605 22.32 15.52 18.87
C PHE A 605 21.98 14.85 20.21
N ILE A 606 22.82 13.93 20.70
CA ILE A 606 22.64 13.29 21.99
C ILE A 606 22.73 14.30 23.12
N ILE A 607 23.71 15.22 23.07
CA ILE A 607 23.91 16.25 24.08
C ILE A 607 22.72 17.21 24.11
N ASP A 608 22.25 17.65 22.94
CA ASP A 608 21.17 18.63 22.78
C ASP A 608 19.80 18.04 23.22
N ASN A 609 19.64 16.72 23.09
CA ASN A 609 18.37 16.03 23.41
C ASN A 609 18.46 15.17 24.68
N LEU A 610 19.54 15.25 25.44
CA LEU A 610 19.70 14.49 26.68
C LEU A 610 18.67 14.98 27.70
N ARG A 611 17.70 14.12 28.01
CA ARG A 611 16.80 14.31 29.16
C ARG A 611 17.37 13.53 30.33
N ILE A 612 17.70 14.24 31.39
CA ILE A 612 18.02 13.62 32.67
C ILE A 612 16.66 13.14 33.22
N GLU A 613 16.39 11.84 33.19
CA GLU A 613 15.34 11.30 34.06
C GLU A 613 15.84 11.52 35.49
N GLU A 614 15.16 12.39 36.21
CA GLU A 614 15.28 12.41 37.68
C GLU A 614 14.86 11.00 38.13
N ASP A 615 15.75 10.29 38.79
CA ASP A 615 15.41 9.05 39.48
C ASP A 615 14.20 9.37 40.35
N ILE A 616 13.02 8.83 40.02
CA ILE A 616 11.87 8.85 40.89
C ILE A 616 12.28 7.99 42.08
N VAL A 617 12.84 8.64 43.05
CA VAL A 617 13.20 8.04 44.33
C VAL A 617 11.92 7.40 44.84
N GLU A 618 12.00 6.13 45.22
CA GLU A 618 10.94 5.31 45.87
C GLU A 618 10.35 5.92 47.15
N GLN A 619 10.16 7.24 47.22
CA GLN A 619 9.69 7.94 48.41
C GLN A 619 8.16 8.06 48.52
N ASP A 620 7.39 7.67 47.48
CA ASP A 620 5.92 7.78 47.57
C ASP A 620 5.18 6.45 47.88
N LEU A 621 5.90 5.42 48.32
CA LEU A 621 5.27 4.17 48.82
C LEU A 621 5.11 4.14 50.35
N ALA A 622 5.34 5.27 51.05
CA ALA A 622 5.15 5.38 52.49
C ALA A 622 4.14 6.48 52.84
N ILE A 623 2.88 6.31 52.38
CA ILE A 623 1.74 6.98 53.07
C ILE A 623 0.59 5.98 53.12
N SER A 624 0.50 5.41 54.33
CA SER A 624 -0.62 4.77 55.07
C SER A 624 -1.66 4.02 54.27
#